data_087b339c9bafb1c84bfc0c366e64cebe
#
_entry.id   087b339c9bafb1c84bfc0c366e64cebe
#
_cell.length_a   1.000
_cell.length_b   1.000
_cell.length_c   1.000
_cell.angle_alpha   90.00
_cell.angle_beta   90.00
_cell.angle_gamma   90.00
#
_symmetry.space_group_name_H-M   'P 1'
#
loop_
_entity.id
_entity.type
_entity.pdbx_description
1 polymer ?
#
loop_
_entity_poly.entity_id
_entity_poly.type
_entity_poly.pdbx_seq_one_letter_code
_entity_poly.pdbx_strand_id
1 'polypeptide(L)'
;ETEKGELLTAEYIIIAGGTWSGELTRQLNLNIPMQGGKGYSLTLNKPVELPQLCSLLKEARVAVTPMGSKLRVGGTMEICGTDLSVNRKRLQGIIEGFCEFFPAFTPSDFAGLDAWSGLRPCTPDGLPCIGAVPDLQNVTVATGHAMLGLSLGPVTGKLVSDLVTNGKPGMDVDLLKLAPERFQ
;
A
#
# COMPACT_ATOMS: atom_id res chain seq x y z
N GLU A 1 -7.56 0.98 23.19
CA GLU A 1 -7.96 2.36 23.53
C GLU A 1 -7.78 3.25 22.31
N THR A 2 -8.74 4.11 22.02
CA THR A 2 -8.67 5.07 20.92
C THR A 2 -7.94 6.35 21.36
N GLU A 3 -7.51 7.19 20.40
CA GLU A 3 -6.91 8.52 20.68
C GLU A 3 -7.82 9.43 21.55
N LYS A 4 -9.12 9.15 21.57
CA LYS A 4 -10.11 9.84 22.41
C LYS A 4 -10.29 9.23 23.80
N GLY A 5 -9.50 8.20 24.15
CA GLY A 5 -9.59 7.50 25.42
C GLY A 5 -10.75 6.51 25.53
N GLU A 6 -11.42 6.20 24.41
CA GLU A 6 -12.50 5.22 24.41
C GLU A 6 -11.93 3.80 24.42
N LEU A 7 -12.40 2.95 25.33
CA LEU A 7 -12.04 1.54 25.39
C LEU A 7 -13.02 0.72 24.54
N LEU A 8 -12.53 0.14 23.45
CA LEU A 8 -13.26 -0.80 22.62
C LEU A 8 -12.90 -2.23 23.04
N THR A 9 -13.89 -3.08 23.16
CA THR A 9 -13.72 -4.52 23.43
C THR A 9 -14.24 -5.33 22.26
N ALA A 10 -13.54 -6.40 21.89
CA ALA A 10 -13.93 -7.32 20.82
C ALA A 10 -13.48 -8.74 21.16
N GLU A 11 -14.19 -9.73 20.67
CA GLU A 11 -13.81 -11.14 20.81
C GLU A 11 -12.58 -11.46 19.98
N TYR A 12 -12.42 -10.79 18.83
CA TYR A 12 -11.30 -10.99 17.91
C TYR A 12 -10.79 -9.64 17.35
N ILE A 13 -9.49 -9.52 17.17
CA ILE A 13 -8.84 -8.33 16.66
C ILE A 13 -8.04 -8.67 15.39
N ILE A 14 -8.22 -7.89 14.32
CA ILE A 14 -7.45 -7.99 13.10
C ILE A 14 -6.63 -6.71 12.91
N ILE A 15 -5.32 -6.83 12.90
CA ILE A 15 -4.40 -5.71 12.66
C ILE A 15 -4.12 -5.60 11.16
N ALA A 16 -4.78 -4.66 10.51
CA ALA A 16 -4.67 -4.37 9.08
C ALA A 16 -4.25 -2.91 8.82
N GLY A 17 -3.36 -2.36 9.65
CA GLY A 17 -2.98 -0.95 9.68
C GLY A 17 -1.95 -0.54 8.61
N GLY A 18 -1.70 -1.36 7.57
CA GLY A 18 -0.74 -1.04 6.51
C GLY A 18 0.66 -0.78 7.09
N THR A 19 1.29 0.32 6.70
CA THR A 19 2.64 0.69 7.15
C THR A 19 2.74 0.85 8.69
N TRP A 20 1.66 1.25 9.34
CA TRP A 20 1.62 1.45 10.80
C TRP A 20 1.45 0.14 11.59
N SER A 21 1.16 -0.98 10.92
CA SER A 21 1.03 -2.28 11.59
C SER A 21 2.28 -2.67 12.38
N GLY A 22 3.49 -2.35 11.88
CA GLY A 22 4.73 -2.64 12.57
C GLY A 22 4.88 -1.90 13.92
N GLU A 23 4.29 -0.73 14.07
CA GLU A 23 4.25 0.02 15.32
C GLU A 23 3.22 -0.57 16.30
N LEU A 24 2.05 -0.94 15.79
CA LEU A 24 1.01 -1.58 16.59
C LEU A 24 1.45 -2.95 17.11
N THR A 25 2.08 -3.78 16.27
CA THR A 25 2.49 -5.14 16.66
C THR A 25 3.66 -5.15 17.64
N ARG A 26 4.52 -4.12 17.68
CA ARG A 26 5.56 -4.00 18.70
C ARG A 26 5.00 -3.93 20.12
N GLN A 27 3.81 -3.35 20.31
CA GLN A 27 3.12 -3.32 21.60
C GLN A 27 2.68 -4.73 22.05
N LEU A 28 2.64 -5.68 21.12
CA LEU A 28 2.29 -7.08 21.33
C LEU A 28 3.54 -7.99 21.29
N ASN A 29 4.73 -7.44 21.49
CA ASN A 29 6.03 -8.15 21.41
C ASN A 29 6.29 -8.83 20.05
N LEU A 30 5.64 -8.38 18.97
CA LEU A 30 5.85 -8.88 17.64
C LEU A 30 6.51 -7.79 16.77
N ASN A 31 7.74 -8.05 16.33
CA ASN A 31 8.47 -7.11 15.48
C ASN A 31 8.29 -7.44 13.99
N ILE A 32 7.46 -6.69 13.30
CA ILE A 32 7.36 -6.74 11.85
C ILE A 32 8.15 -5.55 11.28
N PRO A 33 9.25 -5.79 10.55
CA PRO A 33 10.11 -4.72 10.02
C PRO A 33 9.46 -4.06 8.79
N MET A 34 8.41 -3.27 9.04
CA MET A 34 7.61 -2.60 8.02
C MET A 34 8.25 -1.27 7.59
N GLN A 35 8.31 -1.03 6.28
CA GLN A 35 8.76 0.23 5.70
C GLN A 35 7.70 0.81 4.77
N GLY A 36 7.55 2.13 4.79
CA GLY A 36 6.70 2.84 3.84
C GLY A 36 7.38 3.00 2.48
N GLY A 37 6.83 2.36 1.46
CA GLY A 37 7.20 2.60 0.07
C GLY A 37 6.39 3.75 -0.52
N LYS A 38 6.84 5.00 -0.31
CA LYS A 38 6.11 6.20 -0.71
C LYS A 38 6.05 6.36 -2.23
N GLY A 39 4.86 6.60 -2.74
CA GLY A 39 4.61 6.99 -4.12
C GLY A 39 3.86 8.30 -4.19
N TYR A 40 3.95 8.95 -5.34
CA TYR A 40 3.24 10.21 -5.62
C TYR A 40 2.28 10.03 -6.77
N SER A 41 1.22 10.82 -6.79
CA SER A 41 0.36 10.94 -7.96
C SER A 41 -0.19 12.36 -8.11
N LEU A 42 -0.41 12.75 -9.36
CA LEU A 42 -1.08 13.97 -9.78
C LEU A 42 -2.35 13.57 -10.54
N THR A 43 -3.41 14.34 -10.37
CA THR A 43 -4.66 14.08 -11.07
C THR A 43 -5.07 15.32 -11.88
N LEU A 44 -5.06 15.18 -13.20
CA LEU A 44 -5.56 16.20 -14.12
C LEU A 44 -7.09 16.01 -14.22
N ASN A 45 -7.83 17.07 -13.88
CA ASN A 45 -9.29 17.05 -13.94
C ASN A 45 -9.82 17.24 -15.38
N LYS A 46 -9.04 17.93 -16.22
CA LYS A 46 -9.34 18.19 -17.64
C LYS A 46 -8.05 17.99 -18.44
N PRO A 47 -7.64 16.74 -18.68
CA PRO A 47 -6.43 16.47 -19.46
C PRO A 47 -6.65 16.89 -20.93
N VAL A 48 -5.58 17.31 -21.60
CA VAL A 48 -5.61 17.65 -23.05
C VAL A 48 -5.95 16.45 -23.90
N GLU A 49 -5.59 15.26 -23.45
CA GLU A 49 -5.91 13.98 -24.04
C GLU A 49 -6.24 12.98 -22.94
N LEU A 50 -7.21 12.09 -23.16
CA LEU A 50 -7.57 11.05 -22.21
C LEU A 50 -7.30 9.67 -22.84
N PRO A 51 -6.22 8.97 -22.41
CA PRO A 51 -5.97 7.61 -22.85
C PRO A 51 -7.14 6.68 -22.49
N GLN A 52 -7.44 5.71 -23.36
CA GLN A 52 -8.53 4.77 -23.12
C GLN A 52 -8.13 3.62 -22.19
N LEU A 53 -6.82 3.32 -22.11
CA LEU A 53 -6.30 2.20 -21.35
C LEU A 53 -5.33 2.67 -20.25
N CYS A 54 -5.38 1.98 -19.11
CA CYS A 54 -4.34 2.11 -18.10
C CYS A 54 -3.00 1.63 -18.67
N SER A 55 -1.93 2.38 -18.43
CA SER A 55 -0.60 2.07 -18.95
C SER A 55 0.44 2.13 -17.84
N LEU A 56 1.43 1.25 -17.92
CA LEU A 56 2.60 1.28 -17.06
C LEU A 56 3.85 1.51 -17.92
N LEU A 57 4.41 2.71 -17.81
CA LEU A 57 5.64 3.11 -18.49
C LEU A 57 6.82 2.60 -17.68
N LYS A 58 7.34 1.43 -18.02
CA LYS A 58 8.36 0.72 -17.22
C LYS A 58 9.67 1.50 -17.12
N GLU A 59 10.09 2.10 -18.23
CA GLU A 59 11.31 2.90 -18.34
C GLU A 59 11.23 4.15 -17.46
N ALA A 60 10.11 4.87 -17.51
CA ALA A 60 9.85 6.06 -16.71
C ALA A 60 9.40 5.74 -15.28
N ARG A 61 9.02 4.49 -14.98
CA ARG A 61 8.41 4.07 -13.70
C ARG A 61 7.16 4.88 -13.35
N VAL A 62 6.34 5.14 -14.36
CA VAL A 62 5.11 5.94 -14.27
C VAL A 62 3.91 5.08 -14.61
N ALA A 63 2.88 5.16 -13.79
CA ALA A 63 1.57 4.58 -14.04
C ALA A 63 0.61 5.68 -14.53
N VAL A 64 -0.08 5.40 -15.62
CA VAL A 64 -1.05 6.30 -16.26
C VAL A 64 -2.41 5.65 -16.15
N THR A 65 -3.36 6.32 -15.49
CA THR A 65 -4.66 5.74 -15.18
C THR A 65 -5.78 6.70 -15.53
N PRO A 66 -6.54 6.46 -16.61
CA PRO A 66 -7.78 7.18 -16.86
C PRO A 66 -8.83 6.83 -15.81
N MET A 67 -9.51 7.84 -15.27
CA MET A 67 -10.50 7.72 -14.20
C MET A 67 -11.73 8.56 -14.54
N GLY A 68 -12.65 8.00 -15.34
CA GLY A 68 -13.76 8.76 -15.92
C GLY A 68 -13.23 9.85 -16.84
N SER A 69 -13.50 11.12 -16.54
CA SER A 69 -13.00 12.28 -17.31
C SER A 69 -11.64 12.81 -16.85
N LYS A 70 -11.02 12.16 -15.84
CA LYS A 70 -9.76 12.58 -15.23
C LYS A 70 -8.62 11.66 -15.63
N LEU A 71 -7.41 12.16 -15.59
CA LEU A 71 -6.20 11.39 -15.78
C LEU A 71 -5.33 11.44 -14.54
N ARG A 72 -5.03 10.28 -13.94
CA ARG A 72 -4.06 10.16 -12.86
C ARG A 72 -2.73 9.70 -13.42
N VAL A 73 -1.69 10.44 -13.07
CA VAL A 73 -0.29 10.12 -13.38
C VAL A 73 0.44 9.94 -12.05
N GLY A 74 1.02 8.78 -11.83
CA GLY A 74 1.69 8.48 -10.57
C GLY A 74 2.92 7.61 -10.79
N GLY A 75 3.80 7.59 -9.80
CA GLY A 75 5.02 6.79 -9.90
C GLY A 75 5.82 6.82 -8.62
N THR A 76 7.06 6.41 -8.78
CA THR A 76 8.09 6.39 -7.73
C THR A 76 7.86 5.33 -6.65
N MET A 77 8.95 4.93 -6.04
CA MET A 77 9.03 4.16 -4.80
C MET A 77 10.17 4.75 -3.97
N GLU A 78 9.83 5.40 -2.88
CA GLU A 78 10.78 6.00 -1.94
C GLU A 78 10.63 5.35 -0.58
N ILE A 79 11.67 4.70 -0.08
CA ILE A 79 11.66 4.11 1.26
C ILE A 79 11.91 5.23 2.27
N CYS A 80 10.94 5.52 3.12
CA CYS A 80 10.93 6.73 3.95
C CYS A 80 10.24 6.56 5.31
N GLY A 81 10.05 5.32 5.78
CA GLY A 81 9.27 5.10 7.00
C GLY A 81 7.81 5.56 6.85
N THR A 82 7.37 6.46 7.73
CA THR A 82 6.00 6.99 7.72
C THR A 82 5.90 8.44 7.23
N ASP A 83 6.99 9.01 6.67
CA ASP A 83 6.99 10.37 6.15
C ASP A 83 6.10 10.51 4.91
N LEU A 84 5.14 11.43 4.93
CA LEU A 84 4.21 11.74 3.83
C LEU A 84 4.59 12.99 3.04
N SER A 85 5.69 13.65 3.36
CA SER A 85 6.14 14.84 2.64
C SER A 85 6.40 14.54 1.16
N VAL A 86 6.12 15.51 0.29
CA VAL A 86 6.30 15.37 -1.15
C VAL A 86 7.70 15.83 -1.56
N ASN A 87 8.49 14.92 -2.12
CA ASN A 87 9.77 15.24 -2.72
C ASN A 87 9.58 15.82 -4.14
N ARG A 88 9.74 17.12 -4.26
CA ARG A 88 9.51 17.84 -5.51
C ARG A 88 10.37 17.37 -6.68
N LYS A 89 11.63 16.96 -6.42
CA LYS A 89 12.52 16.44 -7.46
C LYS A 89 12.03 15.12 -8.04
N ARG A 90 11.51 14.22 -7.17
CA ARG A 90 10.92 12.96 -7.61
C ARG A 90 9.60 13.17 -8.35
N LEU A 91 8.79 14.12 -7.87
CA LEU A 91 7.54 14.49 -8.55
C LEU A 91 7.80 15.03 -9.95
N GLN A 92 8.81 15.91 -10.10
CA GLN A 92 9.23 16.43 -11.39
C GLN A 92 9.66 15.31 -12.36
N GLY A 93 10.41 14.32 -11.85
CA GLY A 93 10.79 13.14 -12.66
C GLY A 93 9.60 12.30 -13.15
N ILE A 94 8.50 12.24 -12.38
CA ILE A 94 7.26 11.60 -12.83
C ILE A 94 6.64 12.38 -13.99
N ILE A 95 6.57 13.71 -13.87
CA ILE A 95 5.99 14.60 -14.89
C ILE A 95 6.81 14.52 -16.20
N GLU A 96 8.12 14.66 -16.10
CA GLU A 96 9.02 14.58 -17.26
C GLU A 96 8.94 13.23 -17.96
N GLY A 97 9.02 12.13 -17.18
CA GLY A 97 8.91 10.79 -17.72
C GLY A 97 7.54 10.48 -18.33
N PHE A 98 6.46 11.07 -17.82
CA PHE A 98 5.15 10.98 -18.45
C PHE A 98 5.11 11.74 -19.79
N CYS A 99 5.58 12.99 -19.84
CA CYS A 99 5.56 13.83 -21.04
C CYS A 99 6.42 13.26 -22.18
N GLU A 100 7.48 12.50 -21.87
CA GLU A 100 8.30 11.82 -22.87
C GLU A 100 7.49 10.79 -23.69
N PHE A 101 6.55 10.09 -23.06
CA PHE A 101 5.70 9.07 -23.71
C PHE A 101 4.35 9.63 -24.19
N PHE A 102 3.92 10.76 -23.69
CA PHE A 102 2.67 11.43 -24.04
C PHE A 102 2.96 12.86 -24.53
N PRO A 103 3.42 13.03 -25.78
CA PRO A 103 3.91 14.32 -26.29
C PRO A 103 2.84 15.40 -26.47
N ALA A 104 1.55 15.04 -26.34
CA ALA A 104 0.47 16.02 -26.27
C ALA A 104 0.48 16.82 -24.94
N PHE A 105 1.19 16.35 -23.91
CA PHE A 105 1.31 16.99 -22.61
C PHE A 105 2.67 17.68 -22.47
N THR A 106 2.66 18.72 -21.65
CA THR A 106 3.85 19.45 -21.23
C THR A 106 3.91 19.53 -19.71
N PRO A 107 5.06 19.79 -19.09
CA PRO A 107 5.12 19.99 -17.64
C PRO A 107 4.21 21.12 -17.14
N SER A 108 3.86 22.11 -17.97
CA SER A 108 2.94 23.20 -17.60
C SER A 108 1.50 22.73 -17.36
N ASP A 109 1.09 21.59 -17.93
CA ASP A 109 -0.25 21.03 -17.70
C ASP A 109 -0.41 20.53 -16.25
N PHE A 110 0.71 20.30 -15.57
CA PHE A 110 0.76 19.87 -14.17
C PHE A 110 0.98 21.03 -13.19
N ALA A 111 1.14 22.25 -13.70
CA ALA A 111 1.40 23.41 -12.85
C ALA A 111 0.21 23.69 -11.91
N GLY A 112 0.51 23.92 -10.63
CA GLY A 112 -0.50 24.20 -9.62
C GLY A 112 -1.34 23.00 -9.16
N LEU A 113 -1.06 21.80 -9.63
CA LEU A 113 -1.72 20.61 -9.12
C LEU A 113 -1.12 20.17 -7.79
N ASP A 114 -1.99 19.84 -6.85
CA ASP A 114 -1.59 19.21 -5.59
C ASP A 114 -1.21 17.75 -5.82
N ALA A 115 -0.01 17.39 -5.37
CA ALA A 115 0.45 16.02 -5.40
C ALA A 115 -0.08 15.27 -4.19
N TRP A 116 -0.68 14.11 -4.43
CA TRP A 116 -1.00 13.15 -3.39
C TRP A 116 0.19 12.23 -3.14
N SER A 117 0.46 11.91 -1.87
CA SER A 117 1.45 10.90 -1.47
C SER A 117 0.81 9.79 -0.64
N GLY A 118 1.30 8.57 -0.80
CA GLY A 118 0.82 7.42 -0.04
C GLY A 118 1.92 6.38 0.19
N LEU A 119 1.79 5.65 1.29
CA LEU A 119 2.75 4.67 1.74
C LEU A 119 2.27 3.26 1.40
N ARG A 120 3.05 2.54 0.62
CA ARG A 120 2.86 1.10 0.40
C ARG A 120 3.51 0.37 1.56
N PRO A 121 2.80 -0.55 2.24
CA PRO A 121 3.36 -1.30 3.36
C PRO A 121 4.33 -2.36 2.84
N CYS A 122 5.62 -2.11 2.93
CA CYS A 122 6.65 -3.00 2.40
C CYS A 122 7.32 -3.79 3.53
N THR A 123 7.40 -5.10 3.34
CA THR A 123 8.20 -6.03 4.13
C THR A 123 9.56 -6.24 3.47
N PRO A 124 10.62 -6.69 4.18
CA PRO A 124 11.94 -6.91 3.60
C PRO A 124 11.97 -7.95 2.47
N ASP A 125 11.15 -8.98 2.57
CA ASP A 125 11.05 -10.08 1.61
C ASP A 125 9.98 -9.86 0.52
N GLY A 126 9.19 -8.79 0.63
CA GLY A 126 8.12 -8.46 -0.32
C GLY A 126 6.85 -9.32 -0.18
N LEU A 127 6.81 -10.27 0.76
CA LEU A 127 5.62 -11.06 1.05
C LEU A 127 4.77 -10.40 2.13
N PRO A 128 3.42 -10.51 2.07
CA PRO A 128 2.57 -10.01 3.14
C PRO A 128 2.77 -10.80 4.45
N CYS A 129 2.44 -10.16 5.56
CA CYS A 129 2.30 -10.80 6.86
C CYS A 129 0.83 -11.12 7.10
N ILE A 130 0.51 -12.43 7.14
CA ILE A 130 -0.86 -12.91 7.40
C ILE A 130 -0.78 -14.09 8.36
N GLY A 131 -1.33 -13.93 9.57
CA GLY A 131 -1.30 -15.00 10.56
C GLY A 131 -1.62 -14.50 11.96
N ALA A 132 -1.76 -15.43 12.91
CA ALA A 132 -1.97 -15.12 14.31
C ALA A 132 -0.73 -14.44 14.91
N VAL A 133 -0.95 -13.62 15.93
CA VAL A 133 0.13 -13.09 16.77
C VAL A 133 0.54 -14.18 17.75
N PRO A 134 1.82 -14.52 17.90
CA PRO A 134 2.26 -15.48 18.91
C PRO A 134 1.70 -15.16 20.30
N ASP A 135 1.33 -16.19 21.06
CA ASP A 135 0.79 -16.10 22.41
C ASP A 135 -0.57 -15.38 22.55
N LEU A 136 -1.17 -14.88 21.45
CA LEU A 136 -2.48 -14.23 21.43
C LEU A 136 -3.45 -14.97 20.50
N GLN A 137 -4.35 -15.77 21.06
CA GLN A 137 -5.26 -16.63 20.28
C GLN A 137 -6.31 -15.86 19.49
N ASN A 138 -6.60 -14.63 19.86
CA ASN A 138 -7.65 -13.80 19.28
C ASN A 138 -7.13 -12.57 18.52
N VAL A 139 -5.86 -12.57 18.11
CA VAL A 139 -5.26 -11.48 17.34
C VAL A 139 -4.61 -12.02 16.08
N THR A 140 -4.99 -11.48 14.93
CA THR A 140 -4.41 -11.81 13.62
C THR A 140 -3.87 -10.54 12.96
N VAL A 141 -2.75 -10.66 12.28
CA VAL A 141 -2.18 -9.62 11.42
C VAL A 141 -2.51 -9.91 9.96
N ALA A 142 -2.82 -8.87 9.18
CA ALA A 142 -3.00 -8.93 7.73
C ALA A 142 -2.48 -7.64 7.09
N THR A 143 -1.22 -7.60 6.70
CA THR A 143 -0.52 -6.40 6.25
C THR A 143 0.65 -6.71 5.31
N GLY A 144 1.34 -5.69 4.80
CA GLY A 144 2.61 -5.89 4.09
C GLY A 144 2.48 -6.23 2.61
N HIS A 145 1.36 -5.94 1.97
CA HIS A 145 1.09 -6.32 0.57
C HIS A 145 1.78 -5.43 -0.48
N ALA A 146 2.60 -4.47 -0.07
CA ALA A 146 3.28 -3.53 -0.96
C ALA A 146 2.35 -2.91 -2.02
N MET A 147 2.61 -3.13 -3.30
CA MET A 147 1.79 -2.62 -4.42
C MET A 147 0.58 -3.49 -4.75
N LEU A 148 0.50 -4.71 -4.22
CA LEU A 148 -0.51 -5.71 -4.61
C LEU A 148 -1.72 -5.76 -3.69
N GLY A 149 -1.80 -4.87 -2.68
CA GLY A 149 -2.84 -4.92 -1.64
C GLY A 149 -4.28 -4.91 -2.16
N LEU A 150 -4.58 -4.10 -3.19
CA LEU A 150 -5.91 -4.09 -3.80
C LEU A 150 -6.23 -5.41 -4.52
N SER A 151 -5.28 -5.96 -5.26
CA SER A 151 -5.46 -7.22 -5.99
C SER A 151 -5.56 -8.43 -5.06
N LEU A 152 -4.79 -8.43 -3.97
CA LEU A 152 -4.75 -9.52 -3.00
C LEU A 152 -5.77 -9.35 -1.86
N GLY A 153 -6.42 -8.20 -1.75
CA GLY A 153 -7.39 -7.91 -0.69
C GLY A 153 -8.48 -8.98 -0.52
N PRO A 154 -9.18 -9.39 -1.59
CA PRO A 154 -10.23 -10.40 -1.50
C PRO A 154 -9.73 -11.76 -1.00
N VAL A 155 -8.60 -12.25 -1.52
CA VAL A 155 -8.03 -13.53 -1.08
C VAL A 155 -7.46 -13.45 0.34
N THR A 156 -6.88 -12.31 0.72
CA THR A 156 -6.44 -12.06 2.09
C THR A 156 -7.61 -12.05 3.06
N GLY A 157 -8.70 -11.39 2.70
CA GLY A 157 -9.92 -11.38 3.51
C GLY A 157 -10.51 -12.77 3.71
N LYS A 158 -10.56 -13.59 2.64
CA LYS A 158 -10.98 -15.00 2.74
C LYS A 158 -10.06 -15.81 3.66
N LEU A 159 -8.75 -15.65 3.50
CA LEU A 159 -7.76 -16.34 4.32
C LEU A 159 -7.89 -15.98 5.81
N VAL A 160 -7.99 -14.69 6.13
CA VAL A 160 -8.19 -14.20 7.49
C VAL A 160 -9.49 -14.71 8.07
N SER A 161 -10.59 -14.68 7.30
CA SER A 161 -11.87 -15.25 7.71
C SER A 161 -11.76 -16.73 8.08
N ASP A 162 -11.09 -17.53 7.25
CA ASP A 162 -10.89 -18.96 7.52
C ASP A 162 -10.04 -19.20 8.77
N LEU A 163 -8.99 -18.41 8.98
CA LEU A 163 -8.16 -18.50 10.18
C LEU A 163 -8.96 -18.18 11.45
N VAL A 164 -9.78 -17.14 11.41
CA VAL A 164 -10.61 -16.73 12.56
C VAL A 164 -11.71 -17.76 12.86
N THR A 165 -12.37 -18.30 11.83
CA THR A 165 -13.53 -19.18 12.03
C THR A 165 -13.18 -20.66 12.17
N ASN A 166 -12.14 -21.12 11.49
CA ASN A 166 -11.81 -22.55 11.36
C ASN A 166 -10.41 -22.90 11.93
N GLY A 167 -9.62 -21.91 12.31
CA GLY A 167 -8.24 -22.06 12.79
C GLY A 167 -7.23 -22.49 11.72
N LYS A 168 -7.66 -22.62 10.47
CA LYS A 168 -6.81 -23.06 9.35
C LYS A 168 -7.32 -22.48 8.01
N PRO A 169 -6.43 -22.30 7.00
CA PRO A 169 -6.85 -21.83 5.69
C PRO A 169 -7.75 -22.84 4.98
N GLY A 170 -8.74 -22.34 4.27
CA GLY A 170 -9.59 -23.13 3.38
C GLY A 170 -9.04 -23.27 1.96
N MET A 171 -7.78 -22.87 1.74
CA MET A 171 -7.10 -22.90 0.45
C MET A 171 -5.67 -23.40 0.62
N ASP A 172 -5.06 -23.88 -0.47
CA ASP A 172 -3.65 -24.30 -0.49
C ASP A 172 -2.73 -23.07 -0.48
N VAL A 173 -2.20 -22.74 0.70
CA VAL A 173 -1.28 -21.64 0.93
C VAL A 173 -0.28 -22.01 2.03
N ASP A 174 0.98 -21.71 1.77
CA ASP A 174 2.06 -21.90 2.75
C ASP A 174 2.05 -20.74 3.76
N LEU A 175 1.33 -20.94 4.88
CA LEU A 175 1.24 -19.94 5.94
C LEU A 175 2.57 -19.62 6.61
N LEU A 176 3.54 -20.56 6.61
CA LEU A 176 4.85 -20.32 7.22
C LEU A 176 5.59 -19.18 6.52
N LYS A 177 5.42 -19.06 5.20
CA LYS A 177 5.97 -17.94 4.42
C LYS A 177 5.29 -16.62 4.68
N LEU A 178 4.07 -16.62 5.20
CA LEU A 178 3.28 -15.43 5.50
C LEU A 178 3.27 -15.11 6.99
N ALA A 179 3.80 -16.01 7.82
CA ALA A 179 3.78 -15.88 9.27
C ALA A 179 4.40 -14.56 9.73
N PRO A 180 3.72 -13.79 10.60
CA PRO A 180 4.23 -12.52 11.10
C PRO A 180 5.55 -12.64 11.85
N GLU A 181 5.78 -13.77 12.54
CA GLU A 181 6.99 -14.07 13.32
C GLU A 181 8.20 -14.50 12.49
N ARG A 182 8.08 -14.66 11.17
CA ARG A 182 9.21 -15.09 10.31
C ARG A 182 10.41 -14.13 10.28
N PHE A 183 10.27 -12.97 10.89
CA PHE A 183 11.34 -11.97 11.03
C PHE A 183 11.95 -11.92 12.45
N GLN A 184 11.60 -12.86 13.32
CA GLN A 184 12.12 -12.94 14.69
C GLN A 184 13.34 -13.86 14.76
#